data_3d0b277723aaf6f52bccc9113090fc83
#
_entry.id   3d0b277723aaf6f52bccc9113090fc83
#
_cell.length_a   1.000
_cell.length_b   1.000
_cell.length_c   1.000
_cell.angle_alpha   90.00
_cell.angle_beta   90.00
_cell.angle_gamma   90.00
#
_symmetry.space_group_name_H-M   'P 1'
#
loop_
_entity.id
_entity.type
_entity.pdbx_description
1 polymer ?
#
loop_
_entity_poly.entity_id
_entity_poly.type
_entity_poly.pdbx_seq_one_letter_code
_entity_poly.pdbx_strand_id
1 'polypeptide(L)'
;MSATHKDLTNKEYVAWTQFLREADQWSLEQINEYQLNEIRRIIDFAYKNTSGYKNAFDKSGINSSEIKTLDDFKKIPFLTKETIRDNLEDFSADFPNRFYITTGGSTGVPTGMYRDPVSFAKELASKAHQYYRMGWREGARQIVFRGLQIDAPDSTEFAPEFNELRCSTYEFGTERMEIYRRKAFEFQPEWIRCYPSSGYVFARYLKDSGKPFPKVKGMLCSSEQLYDFQKQLFQEVFGADARIFVHYGHYEMAALAGFCEHTDDYHVLPQYGFVELLDKNNNQITKPGEIGEVVATSFIMHATPFIRYRTEDLAVFKSAACEKCGRPYQIWERIEGRLQELVATKSGRLISTSMLNMHDDTYDYLKQFQFHQRERGSLIFRFIPKSGFNDEIRQEIQSKLQSKLGDDIELTFEAVEEIPLTKRGKHRLLIQELDLKFDHPALSKALSL
;
A
#
# COMPACT_ATOMS: atom_id res chain seq x y z
N MET A 1 -12.72 7.34 7.11
CA MET A 1 -12.77 8.04 8.42
C MET A 1 -11.35 8.42 8.81
N SER A 2 -11.09 9.67 9.18
CA SER A 2 -9.84 10.05 9.84
C SER A 2 -9.93 9.63 11.31
N ALA A 3 -8.80 9.20 11.91
CA ALA A 3 -8.73 8.90 13.34
C ALA A 3 -9.05 10.15 14.17
N THR A 4 -9.75 10.01 15.28
CA THR A 4 -10.01 11.10 16.22
C THR A 4 -9.05 11.03 17.40
N HIS A 5 -8.91 12.12 18.16
CA HIS A 5 -8.13 12.11 19.41
C HIS A 5 -8.65 11.03 20.38
N LYS A 6 -9.96 10.82 20.40
CA LYS A 6 -10.60 9.75 21.16
C LYS A 6 -10.11 8.36 20.76
N ASP A 7 -9.82 8.13 19.46
CA ASP A 7 -9.29 6.85 18.98
C ASP A 7 -7.85 6.64 19.48
N LEU A 8 -7.02 7.69 19.48
CA LEU A 8 -5.62 7.62 19.95
C LEU A 8 -5.48 7.41 21.45
N THR A 9 -6.45 7.85 22.24
CA THR A 9 -6.49 7.67 23.70
C THR A 9 -7.34 6.50 24.16
N ASN A 10 -7.89 5.74 23.20
CA ASN A 10 -8.68 4.55 23.47
C ASN A 10 -7.84 3.49 24.20
N LYS A 11 -8.45 2.80 25.17
CA LYS A 11 -7.81 1.73 25.94
C LYS A 11 -7.14 0.67 25.06
N GLU A 12 -7.79 0.28 23.97
CA GLU A 12 -7.27 -0.73 23.03
C GLU A 12 -6.05 -0.23 22.27
N TYR A 13 -6.02 1.05 21.87
CA TYR A 13 -4.86 1.67 21.23
C TYR A 13 -3.64 1.62 22.16
N VAL A 14 -3.82 2.04 23.42
CA VAL A 14 -2.74 2.09 24.41
C VAL A 14 -2.21 0.69 24.70
N ALA A 15 -3.11 -0.25 24.99
CA ALA A 15 -2.75 -1.64 25.28
C ALA A 15 -2.02 -2.29 24.11
N TRP A 16 -2.51 -2.09 22.88
CA TRP A 16 -1.88 -2.64 21.69
C TRP A 16 -0.53 -2.00 21.38
N THR A 17 -0.38 -0.70 21.63
CA THR A 17 0.91 0.00 21.48
C THR A 17 1.95 -0.57 22.45
N GLN A 18 1.56 -0.82 23.71
CA GLN A 18 2.46 -1.43 24.71
C GLN A 18 2.84 -2.85 24.29
N PHE A 19 1.87 -3.67 23.91
CA PHE A 19 2.09 -5.04 23.41
C PHE A 19 3.08 -5.06 22.25
N LEU A 20 2.93 -4.19 21.24
CA LEU A 20 3.82 -4.14 20.09
C LEU A 20 5.26 -3.74 20.47
N ARG A 21 5.43 -2.86 21.45
CA ARG A 21 6.77 -2.50 21.95
C ARG A 21 7.47 -3.67 22.62
N GLU A 22 6.75 -4.45 23.40
CA GLU A 22 7.26 -5.66 24.04
C GLU A 22 7.58 -6.75 23.01
N ALA A 23 6.67 -6.94 22.04
CA ALA A 23 6.80 -7.93 20.97
C ALA A 23 7.87 -7.60 19.91
N ASP A 24 8.39 -6.38 19.88
CA ASP A 24 9.42 -5.94 18.92
C ASP A 24 10.76 -6.67 19.10
N GLN A 25 10.99 -7.24 20.28
CA GLN A 25 12.18 -8.00 20.65
C GLN A 25 11.99 -9.53 20.65
N TRP A 26 10.86 -10.01 20.17
CA TRP A 26 10.56 -11.44 20.17
C TRP A 26 11.49 -12.24 19.26
N SER A 27 11.86 -13.43 19.72
CA SER A 27 12.51 -14.43 18.90
C SER A 27 11.55 -15.02 17.84
N LEU A 28 12.10 -15.67 16.84
CA LEU A 28 11.28 -16.38 15.83
C LEU A 28 10.34 -17.43 16.49
N GLU A 29 10.82 -18.11 17.53
CA GLU A 29 10.00 -19.09 18.26
C GLU A 29 8.80 -18.44 18.94
N GLN A 30 9.00 -17.32 19.62
CA GLN A 30 7.92 -16.54 20.24
C GLN A 30 6.91 -16.01 19.22
N ILE A 31 7.39 -15.56 18.05
CA ILE A 31 6.53 -15.12 16.95
C ILE A 31 5.69 -16.30 16.44
N ASN A 32 6.31 -17.45 16.19
CA ASN A 32 5.60 -18.63 15.68
C ASN A 32 4.57 -19.15 16.68
N GLU A 33 4.89 -19.17 17.96
CA GLU A 33 3.94 -19.54 19.02
C GLU A 33 2.76 -18.57 19.09
N TYR A 34 3.04 -17.26 19.08
CA TYR A 34 2.00 -16.24 19.05
C TYR A 34 1.10 -16.40 17.83
N GLN A 35 1.67 -16.51 16.64
CA GLN A 35 0.90 -16.65 15.40
C GLN A 35 0.05 -17.92 15.39
N LEU A 36 0.56 -19.03 15.86
CA LEU A 36 -0.20 -20.28 15.95
C LEU A 36 -1.41 -20.14 16.93
N ASN A 37 -1.21 -19.46 18.06
CA ASN A 37 -2.27 -19.21 19.02
C ASN A 37 -3.33 -18.26 18.45
N GLU A 38 -2.92 -17.20 17.76
CA GLU A 38 -3.84 -16.25 17.12
C GLU A 38 -4.61 -16.88 15.94
N ILE A 39 -3.97 -17.75 15.16
CA ILE A 39 -4.63 -18.54 14.11
C ILE A 39 -5.75 -19.39 14.70
N ARG A 40 -5.47 -20.14 15.77
CA ARG A 40 -6.50 -20.96 16.44
C ARG A 40 -7.63 -20.08 16.96
N ARG A 41 -7.29 -18.96 17.60
CA ARG A 41 -8.26 -18.01 18.15
C ARG A 41 -9.18 -17.43 17.07
N ILE A 42 -8.64 -17.00 15.93
CA ILE A 42 -9.48 -16.40 14.88
C ILE A 42 -10.34 -17.44 14.14
N ILE A 43 -9.84 -18.68 13.99
CA ILE A 43 -10.62 -19.80 13.43
C ILE A 43 -11.79 -20.14 14.36
N ASP A 44 -11.54 -20.29 15.65
CA ASP A 44 -12.59 -20.55 16.64
C ASP A 44 -13.62 -19.43 16.68
N PHE A 45 -13.16 -18.19 16.63
CA PHE A 45 -14.02 -17.03 16.59
C PHE A 45 -14.91 -17.03 15.34
N ALA A 46 -14.31 -17.19 14.15
CA ALA A 46 -15.03 -17.21 12.89
C ALA A 46 -16.05 -18.35 12.81
N TYR A 47 -15.66 -19.55 13.23
CA TYR A 47 -16.56 -20.71 13.29
C TYR A 47 -17.80 -20.47 14.17
N LYS A 48 -17.60 -19.86 15.33
CA LYS A 48 -18.69 -19.62 16.30
C LYS A 48 -19.62 -18.47 15.94
N ASN A 49 -19.11 -17.48 15.20
CA ASN A 49 -19.80 -16.21 15.03
C ASN A 49 -20.20 -15.91 13.58
N THR A 50 -19.90 -16.80 12.61
CA THR A 50 -20.25 -16.58 11.21
C THR A 50 -20.76 -17.87 10.57
N SER A 51 -21.86 -17.81 9.81
CA SER A 51 -22.42 -18.95 9.10
C SER A 51 -21.53 -19.42 7.95
N GLY A 52 -20.89 -18.48 7.23
CA GLY A 52 -20.03 -18.79 6.10
C GLY A 52 -18.81 -19.60 6.47
N TYR A 53 -18.06 -19.20 7.51
CA TYR A 53 -16.91 -19.99 7.98
C TYR A 53 -17.35 -21.30 8.65
N LYS A 54 -18.45 -21.30 9.41
CA LYS A 54 -18.97 -22.54 9.98
C LYS A 54 -19.23 -23.57 8.89
N ASN A 55 -19.97 -23.19 7.85
CA ASN A 55 -20.30 -24.09 6.73
C ASN A 55 -19.04 -24.55 5.97
N ALA A 56 -18.10 -23.63 5.73
CA ALA A 56 -16.85 -23.93 5.02
C ALA A 56 -15.98 -24.93 5.80
N PHE A 57 -15.85 -24.73 7.11
CA PHE A 57 -15.03 -25.60 7.98
C PHE A 57 -15.69 -26.95 8.22
N ASP A 58 -17.00 -27.02 8.46
CA ASP A 58 -17.74 -28.28 8.58
C ASP A 58 -17.60 -29.11 7.30
N LYS A 59 -17.75 -28.49 6.13
CA LYS A 59 -17.60 -29.15 4.82
C LYS A 59 -16.17 -29.68 4.58
N SER A 60 -15.17 -28.98 5.08
CA SER A 60 -13.74 -29.33 4.89
C SER A 60 -13.20 -30.18 6.06
N GLY A 61 -14.00 -30.50 7.06
CA GLY A 61 -13.55 -31.23 8.26
C GLY A 61 -12.51 -30.49 9.09
N ILE A 62 -12.53 -29.15 9.07
CA ILE A 62 -11.52 -28.33 9.77
C ILE A 62 -11.95 -28.07 11.21
N ASN A 63 -11.05 -28.41 12.14
CA ASN A 63 -11.18 -28.08 13.55
C ASN A 63 -9.93 -27.33 14.03
N SER A 64 -10.10 -26.20 14.71
CA SER A 64 -8.99 -25.39 15.22
C SER A 64 -8.04 -26.17 16.14
N SER A 65 -8.57 -27.14 16.91
CA SER A 65 -7.78 -27.99 17.80
C SER A 65 -6.82 -28.94 17.08
N GLU A 66 -7.05 -29.21 15.80
CA GLU A 66 -6.19 -30.04 14.95
C GLU A 66 -5.06 -29.26 14.30
N ILE A 67 -5.11 -27.93 14.33
CA ILE A 67 -4.04 -27.06 13.84
C ILE A 67 -2.96 -26.98 14.91
N LYS A 68 -1.98 -27.87 14.82
CA LYS A 68 -0.86 -27.98 15.77
C LYS A 68 0.37 -27.21 15.30
N THR A 69 0.49 -26.98 14.01
CA THR A 69 1.60 -26.29 13.37
C THR A 69 1.09 -25.27 12.37
N LEU A 70 1.96 -24.34 11.94
CA LEU A 70 1.66 -23.41 10.85
C LEU A 70 1.44 -24.13 9.50
N ASP A 71 2.00 -25.35 9.33
CA ASP A 71 1.75 -26.17 8.16
C ASP A 71 0.34 -26.77 8.13
N ASP A 72 -0.22 -27.11 9.28
CA ASP A 72 -1.63 -27.57 9.35
C ASP A 72 -2.60 -26.49 8.89
N PHE A 73 -2.25 -25.21 9.12
CA PHE A 73 -3.06 -24.09 8.70
C PHE A 73 -3.21 -23.99 7.17
N LYS A 74 -2.24 -24.47 6.40
CA LYS A 74 -2.31 -24.49 4.93
C LYS A 74 -3.48 -25.32 4.36
N LYS A 75 -4.09 -26.18 5.16
CA LYS A 75 -5.29 -26.98 4.79
C LYS A 75 -6.56 -26.13 4.71
N ILE A 76 -6.58 -24.95 5.33
CA ILE A 76 -7.74 -24.04 5.31
C ILE A 76 -7.93 -23.47 3.90
N PRO A 77 -9.16 -23.50 3.36
CA PRO A 77 -9.46 -22.93 2.05
C PRO A 77 -9.17 -21.42 1.99
N PHE A 78 -8.83 -20.94 0.81
CA PHE A 78 -8.67 -19.52 0.57
C PHE A 78 -10.00 -18.77 0.60
N LEU A 79 -9.98 -17.59 1.16
CA LEU A 79 -11.04 -16.60 1.04
C LEU A 79 -10.72 -15.64 -0.10
N THR A 80 -11.70 -15.35 -0.95
CA THR A 80 -11.54 -14.41 -2.08
C THR A 80 -12.41 -13.16 -1.92
N LYS A 81 -12.13 -12.14 -2.72
CA LYS A 81 -12.95 -10.91 -2.76
C LYS A 81 -14.37 -11.21 -3.21
N GLU A 82 -14.54 -12.11 -4.18
CA GLU A 82 -15.84 -12.54 -4.69
C GLU A 82 -16.65 -13.22 -3.59
N THR A 83 -16.02 -14.12 -2.83
CA THR A 83 -16.69 -14.82 -1.71
C THR A 83 -17.25 -13.82 -0.70
N ILE A 84 -16.46 -12.82 -0.29
CA ILE A 84 -16.91 -11.79 0.66
C ILE A 84 -17.98 -10.91 0.03
N ARG A 85 -17.81 -10.46 -1.20
CA ARG A 85 -18.76 -9.58 -1.89
C ARG A 85 -20.14 -10.20 -2.04
N ASP A 86 -20.16 -11.47 -2.40
CA ASP A 86 -21.39 -12.19 -2.71
C ASP A 86 -22.10 -12.72 -1.44
N ASN A 87 -21.37 -12.84 -0.30
CA ASN A 87 -21.86 -13.45 0.93
C ASN A 87 -21.43 -12.65 2.18
N LEU A 88 -21.43 -11.33 2.14
CA LEU A 88 -20.86 -10.49 3.20
C LEU A 88 -21.43 -10.80 4.59
N GLU A 89 -22.75 -10.94 4.71
CA GLU A 89 -23.40 -11.20 6.01
C GLU A 89 -23.03 -12.58 6.57
N ASP A 90 -22.88 -13.58 5.70
CA ASP A 90 -22.50 -14.93 6.12
C ASP A 90 -21.05 -14.98 6.66
N PHE A 91 -20.16 -14.14 6.13
CA PHE A 91 -18.76 -14.05 6.57
C PHE A 91 -18.52 -12.95 7.60
N SER A 92 -19.57 -12.29 8.09
CA SER A 92 -19.47 -11.22 9.09
C SER A 92 -20.09 -11.63 10.42
N ALA A 93 -19.41 -11.28 11.51
CA ALA A 93 -19.89 -11.49 12.86
C ALA A 93 -20.79 -10.34 13.31
N ASP A 94 -21.78 -10.64 14.16
CA ASP A 94 -22.50 -9.61 14.91
C ASP A 94 -21.61 -9.07 16.04
N PHE A 95 -20.76 -8.13 15.68
CA PHE A 95 -19.77 -7.55 16.58
C PHE A 95 -20.24 -6.17 17.09
N PRO A 96 -20.06 -5.83 18.38
CA PRO A 96 -20.52 -4.57 18.94
C PRO A 96 -20.00 -3.34 18.21
N ASN A 97 -20.91 -2.43 17.87
CA ASN A 97 -20.59 -1.17 17.18
C ASN A 97 -19.88 -1.34 15.83
N ARG A 98 -20.10 -2.48 15.15
CA ARG A 98 -19.61 -2.65 13.77
C ARG A 98 -20.19 -1.59 12.84
N PHE A 99 -19.39 -1.15 11.89
CA PHE A 99 -19.80 -0.17 10.89
C PHE A 99 -19.35 -0.60 9.51
N TYR A 100 -20.21 -0.35 8.52
CA TYR A 100 -19.95 -0.72 7.13
C TYR A 100 -18.97 0.24 6.46
N ILE A 101 -18.02 -0.33 5.70
CA ILE A 101 -17.10 0.42 4.84
C ILE A 101 -16.93 -0.30 3.50
N THR A 102 -16.42 0.43 2.50
CA THR A 102 -16.05 -0.14 1.20
C THR A 102 -14.58 0.11 0.88
N THR A 103 -13.95 -0.82 0.16
CA THR A 103 -12.64 -0.62 -0.42
C THR A 103 -12.66 0.43 -1.53
N GLY A 104 -11.49 0.93 -1.93
CA GLY A 104 -11.38 1.94 -2.99
C GLY A 104 -11.68 1.47 -4.40
N GLY A 105 -11.88 0.16 -4.62
CA GLY A 105 -12.22 -0.40 -5.92
C GLY A 105 -11.24 -0.01 -7.03
N SER A 106 -9.95 -0.40 -6.94
CA SER A 106 -8.99 -0.16 -8.05
C SER A 106 -9.41 -0.88 -9.34
N THR A 107 -10.18 -1.95 -9.22
CA THR A 107 -10.75 -2.75 -10.33
C THR A 107 -12.16 -2.33 -10.72
N GLY A 108 -12.72 -1.28 -10.12
CA GLY A 108 -14.05 -0.74 -10.47
C GLY A 108 -15.19 -1.19 -9.56
N VAL A 109 -15.12 -2.38 -8.95
CA VAL A 109 -16.16 -2.88 -8.04
C VAL A 109 -15.63 -2.85 -6.59
N PRO A 110 -16.18 -1.98 -5.71
CA PRO A 110 -15.79 -1.94 -4.31
C PRO A 110 -16.22 -3.22 -3.58
N THR A 111 -15.36 -3.73 -2.70
CA THR A 111 -15.72 -4.80 -1.76
C THR A 111 -16.16 -4.17 -0.45
N GLY A 112 -17.38 -4.49 0.01
CA GLY A 112 -17.89 -4.08 1.31
C GLY A 112 -17.38 -4.97 2.44
N MET A 113 -17.28 -4.42 3.64
CA MET A 113 -16.95 -5.16 4.85
C MET A 113 -17.40 -4.40 6.10
N TYR A 114 -17.54 -5.10 7.20
CA TYR A 114 -17.74 -4.48 8.50
C TYR A 114 -16.42 -4.36 9.25
N ARG A 115 -16.24 -3.23 9.90
CA ARG A 115 -15.17 -2.97 10.86
C ARG A 115 -15.75 -2.71 12.24
N ASP A 116 -14.90 -2.80 13.24
CA ASP A 116 -15.23 -2.48 14.62
C ASP A 116 -14.21 -1.50 15.23
N PRO A 117 -14.57 -0.78 16.31
CA PRO A 117 -13.69 0.21 16.93
C PRO A 117 -12.39 -0.40 17.48
N VAL A 118 -12.40 -1.67 17.93
CA VAL A 118 -11.22 -2.35 18.46
C VAL A 118 -10.20 -2.62 17.36
N SER A 119 -10.67 -3.17 16.23
CA SER A 119 -9.83 -3.39 15.04
C SER A 119 -9.22 -2.08 14.56
N PHE A 120 -10.01 -1.00 14.54
CA PHE A 120 -9.55 0.31 14.10
C PHE A 120 -8.48 0.91 15.04
N ALA A 121 -8.66 0.79 16.36
CA ALA A 121 -7.68 1.22 17.34
C ALA A 121 -6.34 0.47 17.20
N LYS A 122 -6.40 -0.86 17.03
CA LYS A 122 -5.21 -1.70 16.82
C LYS A 122 -4.50 -1.38 15.49
N GLU A 123 -5.24 -1.10 14.43
CA GLU A 123 -4.68 -0.65 13.15
C GLU A 123 -3.89 0.65 13.29
N LEU A 124 -4.46 1.66 13.98
CA LEU A 124 -3.80 2.93 14.22
C LEU A 124 -2.52 2.75 15.05
N ALA A 125 -2.58 1.96 16.13
CA ALA A 125 -1.44 1.66 16.98
C ALA A 125 -0.32 0.93 16.21
N SER A 126 -0.69 -0.01 15.32
CA SER A 126 0.27 -0.75 14.50
C SER A 126 1.00 0.14 13.50
N LYS A 127 0.30 1.10 12.89
CA LYS A 127 0.92 2.12 12.03
C LYS A 127 1.83 3.05 12.81
N ALA A 128 1.36 3.56 13.96
CA ALA A 128 2.15 4.41 14.82
C ALA A 128 3.42 3.72 15.32
N HIS A 129 3.33 2.43 15.67
CA HIS A 129 4.49 1.62 16.06
C HIS A 129 5.59 1.59 14.98
N GLN A 130 5.23 1.44 13.72
CA GLN A 130 6.19 1.51 12.62
C GLN A 130 6.77 2.92 12.45
N TYR A 131 5.95 3.97 12.58
CA TYR A 131 6.41 5.36 12.50
C TYR A 131 7.38 5.73 13.65
N TYR A 132 7.19 5.15 14.84
CA TYR A 132 8.12 5.35 15.98
C TYR A 132 9.54 4.91 15.66
N ARG A 133 9.71 3.84 14.90
CA ARG A 133 11.03 3.37 14.44
C ARG A 133 11.72 4.41 13.57
N MET A 134 10.95 5.20 12.82
CA MET A 134 11.47 6.30 11.99
C MET A 134 11.74 7.59 12.77
N GLY A 135 11.39 7.64 14.05
CA GLY A 135 11.55 8.82 14.90
C GLY A 135 10.32 9.73 14.94
N TRP A 136 9.22 9.36 14.31
CA TRP A 136 7.95 10.05 14.49
C TRP A 136 7.39 9.80 15.89
N ARG A 137 6.65 10.78 16.44
CA ARG A 137 5.93 10.64 17.71
C ARG A 137 4.56 11.28 17.59
N GLU A 138 3.59 10.81 18.39
CA GLU A 138 2.29 11.47 18.47
C GLU A 138 2.47 12.96 18.83
N GLY A 139 1.64 13.80 18.20
CA GLY A 139 1.71 15.24 18.38
C GLY A 139 2.79 15.95 17.56
N ALA A 140 3.66 15.23 16.83
CA ALA A 140 4.54 15.85 15.86
C ALA A 140 3.74 16.63 14.80
N ARG A 141 4.19 17.84 14.47
CA ARG A 141 3.54 18.66 13.43
C ARG A 141 3.67 17.99 12.06
N GLN A 142 2.54 17.75 11.42
CA GLN A 142 2.49 17.10 10.12
C GLN A 142 1.74 17.95 9.09
N ILE A 143 2.31 18.10 7.88
CA ILE A 143 1.51 18.52 6.74
C ILE A 143 1.02 17.27 6.00
N VAL A 144 -0.27 17.25 5.66
CA VAL A 144 -0.94 16.05 5.12
C VAL A 144 -1.50 16.33 3.74
N PHE A 145 -0.98 15.67 2.71
CA PHE A 145 -1.48 15.72 1.34
C PHE A 145 -2.25 14.45 1.02
N ARG A 146 -3.58 14.54 1.08
CA ARG A 146 -4.50 13.42 0.80
C ARG A 146 -5.76 13.89 0.08
N GLY A 147 -6.48 12.94 -0.54
CA GLY A 147 -7.81 13.17 -1.12
C GLY A 147 -8.86 13.43 -0.03
N LEU A 148 -8.78 14.60 0.59
CA LEU A 148 -9.72 15.09 1.59
C LEU A 148 -10.62 16.15 0.94
N GLN A 149 -11.94 16.01 1.10
CA GLN A 149 -12.85 17.11 0.82
C GLN A 149 -12.74 18.11 1.97
N ILE A 150 -12.28 19.31 1.64
CA ILE A 150 -12.10 20.42 2.58
C ILE A 150 -12.85 21.61 2.00
N ASP A 151 -13.92 22.03 2.69
CA ASP A 151 -14.81 23.10 2.23
C ASP A 151 -14.25 24.52 2.49
N ALA A 152 -12.98 24.63 2.89
CA ALA A 152 -12.33 25.92 3.07
C ALA A 152 -11.91 26.51 1.70
N PRO A 153 -12.01 27.85 1.49
CA PRO A 153 -11.65 28.49 0.23
C PRO A 153 -10.22 28.24 -0.24
N ASP A 154 -9.32 27.96 0.69
CA ASP A 154 -7.90 27.65 0.45
C ASP A 154 -7.60 26.16 0.44
N SER A 155 -8.63 25.32 0.52
CA SER A 155 -8.55 23.84 0.52
C SER A 155 -7.62 23.28 1.61
N THR A 156 -7.53 23.97 2.77
CA THR A 156 -6.74 23.54 3.94
C THR A 156 -7.59 23.50 5.21
N GLU A 157 -7.22 22.60 6.11
CA GLU A 157 -7.81 22.44 7.44
C GLU A 157 -6.71 22.21 8.47
N PHE A 158 -6.79 22.88 9.63
CA PHE A 158 -5.95 22.53 10.76
C PHE A 158 -6.73 21.61 11.71
N ALA A 159 -6.18 20.43 11.97
CA ALA A 159 -6.72 19.44 12.90
C ALA A 159 -5.86 19.43 14.18
N PRO A 160 -6.23 20.21 15.22
CA PRO A 160 -5.39 20.41 16.41
C PRO A 160 -5.18 19.12 17.20
N GLU A 161 -6.15 18.23 17.21
CA GLU A 161 -6.09 16.94 17.92
C GLU A 161 -4.99 16.02 17.41
N PHE A 162 -4.55 16.20 16.15
CA PHE A 162 -3.46 15.43 15.53
C PHE A 162 -2.23 16.28 15.24
N ASN A 163 -2.32 17.59 15.49
CA ASN A 163 -1.31 18.56 15.06
C ASN A 163 -1.02 18.48 13.55
N GLU A 164 -2.09 18.38 12.75
CA GLU A 164 -2.04 18.22 11.29
C GLU A 164 -2.52 19.47 10.55
N LEU A 165 -1.72 19.98 9.62
CA LEU A 165 -2.15 20.87 8.57
C LEU A 165 -2.55 20.01 7.37
N ARG A 166 -3.86 19.84 7.13
CA ARG A 166 -4.42 19.06 6.04
C ARG A 166 -4.58 19.90 4.80
N CYS A 167 -4.13 19.37 3.66
CA CYS A 167 -4.18 19.99 2.35
C CYS A 167 -4.87 19.04 1.36
N SER A 168 -5.94 19.51 0.74
CA SER A 168 -6.68 18.72 -0.25
C SER A 168 -5.84 18.48 -1.50
N THR A 169 -5.87 17.25 -2.02
CA THR A 169 -5.19 16.90 -3.28
C THR A 169 -6.15 16.89 -4.48
N TYR A 170 -7.41 17.23 -4.30
CA TYR A 170 -8.36 17.34 -5.41
C TYR A 170 -8.10 18.58 -6.29
N GLU A 171 -7.51 19.63 -5.72
CA GLU A 171 -7.17 20.86 -6.42
C GLU A 171 -5.66 21.12 -6.32
N PHE A 172 -4.85 20.44 -7.11
CA PHE A 172 -3.38 20.49 -7.05
C PHE A 172 -2.78 21.43 -8.10
N GLY A 173 -3.43 22.57 -8.38
CA GLY A 173 -2.89 23.60 -9.25
C GLY A 173 -1.76 24.43 -8.60
N THR A 174 -0.98 25.14 -9.41
CA THR A 174 0.20 25.95 -8.96
C THR A 174 -0.17 26.96 -7.86
N GLU A 175 -1.33 27.61 -7.98
CA GLU A 175 -1.82 28.56 -7.00
C GLU A 175 -2.07 27.89 -5.63
N ARG A 176 -2.70 26.71 -5.63
CA ARG A 176 -2.96 25.94 -4.40
C ARG A 176 -1.67 25.48 -3.74
N MET A 177 -0.72 24.98 -4.51
CA MET A 177 0.58 24.56 -3.99
C MET A 177 1.34 25.71 -3.33
N GLU A 178 1.22 26.95 -3.86
CA GLU A 178 1.79 28.14 -3.22
C GLU A 178 1.10 28.46 -1.89
N ILE A 179 -0.23 28.32 -1.81
CA ILE A 179 -0.95 28.48 -0.55
C ILE A 179 -0.47 27.46 0.47
N TYR A 180 -0.37 26.19 0.09
CA TYR A 180 0.10 25.11 0.98
C TYR A 180 1.54 25.35 1.46
N ARG A 181 2.42 25.81 0.56
CA ARG A 181 3.80 26.17 0.91
C ARG A 181 3.85 27.31 1.93
N ARG A 182 3.10 28.40 1.74
CA ARG A 182 3.05 29.53 2.68
C ARG A 182 2.53 29.09 4.05
N LYS A 183 1.43 28.33 4.09
CA LYS A 183 0.89 27.77 5.33
C LYS A 183 1.85 26.82 6.02
N ALA A 184 2.62 26.04 5.27
CA ALA A 184 3.67 25.20 5.84
C ALA A 184 4.76 26.04 6.53
N PHE A 185 5.10 27.22 6.02
CA PHE A 185 6.05 28.14 6.69
C PHE A 185 5.51 28.67 8.01
N GLU A 186 4.23 28.96 8.09
CA GLU A 186 3.58 29.39 9.33
C GLU A 186 3.48 28.22 10.34
N PHE A 187 3.14 27.05 9.86
CA PHE A 187 2.92 25.85 10.66
C PHE A 187 4.21 25.13 11.09
N GLN A 188 5.31 25.24 10.31
CA GLN A 188 6.58 24.57 10.52
C GLN A 188 6.45 23.06 10.73
N PRO A 189 5.97 22.28 9.71
CA PRO A 189 5.79 20.84 9.84
C PRO A 189 7.13 20.14 10.07
N GLU A 190 7.13 19.12 10.90
CA GLU A 190 8.27 18.21 11.10
C GLU A 190 8.23 17.01 10.16
N TRP A 191 7.03 16.63 9.71
CA TRP A 191 6.78 15.49 8.84
C TRP A 191 5.82 15.84 7.71
N ILE A 192 6.01 15.17 6.57
CA ILE A 192 5.05 15.18 5.45
C ILE A 192 4.36 13.82 5.45
N ARG A 193 3.03 13.82 5.46
CA ARG A 193 2.23 12.60 5.28
C ARG A 193 1.46 12.69 3.99
N CYS A 194 1.69 11.75 3.05
CA CYS A 194 1.16 11.89 1.71
C CYS A 194 0.93 10.55 1.01
N TYR A 195 0.23 10.59 -0.12
CA TYR A 195 0.41 9.61 -1.17
C TYR A 195 1.72 9.90 -1.92
N PRO A 196 2.50 8.90 -2.35
CA PRO A 196 3.66 9.13 -3.20
C PRO A 196 3.40 10.08 -4.37
N SER A 197 2.27 9.92 -5.06
CA SER A 197 1.89 10.81 -6.18
C SER A 197 1.67 12.26 -5.75
N SER A 198 0.95 12.50 -4.66
CA SER A 198 0.70 13.86 -4.19
C SER A 198 1.96 14.52 -3.63
N GLY A 199 2.79 13.76 -2.92
CA GLY A 199 4.10 14.22 -2.48
C GLY A 199 4.99 14.59 -3.67
N TYR A 200 4.98 13.79 -4.73
CA TYR A 200 5.75 14.05 -5.95
C TYR A 200 5.33 15.34 -6.65
N VAL A 201 4.03 15.56 -6.85
CA VAL A 201 3.53 16.80 -7.49
C VAL A 201 3.93 18.03 -6.68
N PHE A 202 3.82 17.95 -5.35
CA PHE A 202 4.21 19.06 -4.49
C PHE A 202 5.74 19.29 -4.47
N ALA A 203 6.54 18.23 -4.40
CA ALA A 203 7.99 18.31 -4.48
C ALA A 203 8.47 18.90 -5.83
N ARG A 204 7.83 18.49 -6.93
CA ARG A 204 8.08 19.03 -8.25
C ARG A 204 7.80 20.53 -8.31
N TYR A 205 6.67 20.97 -7.77
CA TYR A 205 6.36 22.40 -7.66
C TYR A 205 7.45 23.17 -6.91
N LEU A 206 7.94 22.64 -5.79
CA LEU A 206 9.01 23.29 -5.02
C LEU A 206 10.31 23.38 -5.81
N LYS A 207 10.72 22.30 -6.49
CA LYS A 207 11.89 22.26 -7.37
C LYS A 207 11.77 23.28 -8.51
N ASP A 208 10.68 23.25 -9.27
CA ASP A 208 10.45 24.09 -10.43
C ASP A 208 10.34 25.60 -10.07
N SER A 209 9.77 25.91 -8.91
CA SER A 209 9.64 27.30 -8.45
C SER A 209 10.90 27.85 -7.75
N GLY A 210 11.84 27.00 -7.34
CA GLY A 210 13.00 27.36 -6.53
C GLY A 210 12.65 27.94 -5.16
N LYS A 211 11.40 27.82 -4.73
CA LYS A 211 10.93 28.40 -3.47
C LYS A 211 11.28 27.51 -2.29
N PRO A 212 11.72 28.09 -1.17
CA PRO A 212 12.10 27.30 0.00
C PRO A 212 10.90 26.62 0.64
N PHE A 213 11.18 25.54 1.38
CA PHE A 213 10.22 24.81 2.23
C PHE A 213 10.84 24.57 3.60
N PRO A 214 10.05 24.47 4.70
CA PRO A 214 10.59 24.15 6.02
C PRO A 214 11.35 22.82 6.01
N LYS A 215 12.44 22.75 6.78
CA LYS A 215 13.18 21.49 6.94
C LYS A 215 12.30 20.46 7.64
N VAL A 216 12.12 19.29 7.03
CA VAL A 216 11.37 18.18 7.59
C VAL A 216 12.28 17.04 8.01
N LYS A 217 11.86 16.24 8.99
CA LYS A 217 12.56 15.03 9.44
C LYS A 217 12.35 13.86 8.48
N GLY A 218 11.20 13.85 7.75
CA GLY A 218 10.89 12.82 6.78
C GLY A 218 9.47 12.84 6.26
N MET A 219 9.18 11.81 5.48
CA MET A 219 7.91 11.60 4.81
C MET A 219 7.30 10.26 5.21
N LEU A 220 6.00 10.23 5.47
CA LEU A 220 5.21 9.03 5.75
C LEU A 220 4.28 8.78 4.58
N CYS A 221 4.72 7.93 3.68
CA CYS A 221 4.00 7.58 2.44
C CYS A 221 3.14 6.32 2.64
N SER A 222 2.01 6.26 1.94
CA SER A 222 1.12 5.10 2.00
C SER A 222 0.18 4.99 0.81
N SER A 223 -0.44 3.82 0.67
CA SER A 223 -1.58 3.57 -0.22
C SER A 223 -1.28 3.60 -1.71
N GLU A 224 -0.07 3.84 -2.11
CA GLU A 224 0.47 3.79 -3.47
C GLU A 224 1.89 3.26 -3.41
N GLN A 225 2.38 2.71 -4.51
CA GLN A 225 3.78 2.35 -4.67
C GLN A 225 4.63 3.61 -4.72
N LEU A 226 5.78 3.58 -4.04
CA LEU A 226 6.82 4.60 -4.17
C LEU A 226 7.80 4.17 -5.25
N TYR A 227 7.97 4.99 -6.28
CA TYR A 227 8.91 4.75 -7.37
C TYR A 227 10.24 5.47 -7.12
N ASP A 228 11.34 4.95 -7.68
CA ASP A 228 12.67 5.50 -7.48
C ASP A 228 12.80 6.97 -7.90
N PHE A 229 12.19 7.37 -9.02
CA PHE A 229 12.18 8.76 -9.44
C PHE A 229 11.48 9.71 -8.47
N GLN A 230 10.43 9.22 -7.78
CA GLN A 230 9.75 9.99 -6.74
C GLN A 230 10.66 10.12 -5.51
N LYS A 231 11.27 9.01 -5.09
CA LYS A 231 12.21 8.98 -3.96
C LYS A 231 13.39 9.92 -4.19
N GLN A 232 13.99 9.89 -5.39
CA GLN A 232 15.09 10.77 -5.76
C GLN A 232 14.68 12.25 -5.65
N LEU A 233 13.51 12.61 -6.20
CA LEU A 233 13.01 13.97 -6.10
C LEU A 233 12.75 14.38 -4.64
N PHE A 234 12.22 13.50 -3.82
CA PHE A 234 11.99 13.78 -2.39
C PHE A 234 13.31 14.07 -1.67
N GLN A 235 14.34 13.27 -1.91
CA GLN A 235 15.67 13.48 -1.34
C GLN A 235 16.33 14.77 -1.83
N GLU A 236 16.14 15.12 -3.09
CA GLU A 236 16.64 16.38 -3.66
C GLU A 236 15.96 17.60 -3.01
N VAL A 237 14.63 17.57 -2.86
CA VAL A 237 13.84 18.74 -2.41
C VAL A 237 13.82 18.87 -0.90
N PHE A 238 13.66 17.77 -0.17
CA PHE A 238 13.50 17.79 1.28
C PHE A 238 14.79 17.49 2.04
N GLY A 239 15.87 17.13 1.32
CA GLY A 239 17.19 16.82 1.85
C GLY A 239 17.46 15.31 1.89
N ALA A 240 18.72 14.95 1.66
CA ALA A 240 19.17 13.56 1.66
C ALA A 240 18.97 12.86 3.04
N ASP A 241 18.95 13.63 4.12
CA ASP A 241 18.71 13.14 5.48
C ASP A 241 17.23 12.95 5.82
N ALA A 242 16.31 13.45 4.97
CA ALA A 242 14.87 13.29 5.19
C ALA A 242 14.51 11.80 5.03
N ARG A 243 13.99 11.20 6.10
CA ARG A 243 13.60 9.78 6.09
C ARG A 243 12.33 9.57 5.28
N ILE A 244 12.37 8.66 4.32
CA ILE A 244 11.19 8.30 3.55
C ILE A 244 10.72 6.93 4.04
N PHE A 245 9.54 6.91 4.63
CA PHE A 245 8.89 5.69 5.10
C PHE A 245 7.68 5.37 4.24
N VAL A 246 7.56 4.12 3.84
CA VAL A 246 6.39 3.61 3.12
C VAL A 246 5.81 2.45 3.90
N HIS A 247 4.49 2.39 4.04
CA HIS A 247 3.83 1.18 4.51
C HIS A 247 2.85 0.62 3.49
N TYR A 248 2.83 -0.70 3.43
CA TYR A 248 1.82 -1.50 2.76
C TYR A 248 0.73 -1.88 3.76
N GLY A 249 -0.50 -1.81 3.34
CA GLY A 249 -1.66 -2.26 4.10
C GLY A 249 -2.93 -1.96 3.33
N HIS A 250 -3.98 -2.65 3.65
CA HIS A 250 -5.25 -2.57 2.96
C HIS A 250 -6.43 -2.46 3.93
N TYR A 251 -7.62 -2.21 3.40
CA TYR A 251 -8.82 -1.96 4.19
C TYR A 251 -9.28 -3.18 4.98
N GLU A 252 -8.96 -4.37 4.51
CA GLU A 252 -9.25 -5.68 5.11
C GLU A 252 -8.44 -5.94 6.39
N MET A 253 -7.43 -5.11 6.66
CA MET A 253 -6.56 -5.22 7.86
C MET A 253 -5.99 -6.63 8.07
N ALA A 254 -5.64 -7.35 6.99
CA ALA A 254 -5.11 -8.70 7.10
C ALA A 254 -3.59 -8.75 7.04
N ALA A 255 -2.94 -7.80 6.36
CA ALA A 255 -1.50 -7.64 6.33
C ALA A 255 -1.10 -6.17 6.54
N LEU A 256 0.02 -5.97 7.23
CA LEU A 256 0.68 -4.67 7.38
C LEU A 256 2.19 -4.89 7.28
N ALA A 257 2.83 -4.15 6.38
CA ALA A 257 4.28 -4.14 6.25
C ALA A 257 4.78 -2.70 6.06
N GLY A 258 6.00 -2.41 6.47
CA GLY A 258 6.56 -1.08 6.32
C GLY A 258 8.08 -1.11 6.25
N PHE A 259 8.66 -0.04 5.73
CA PHE A 259 10.11 0.07 5.61
C PHE A 259 10.82 -0.10 6.95
N CYS A 260 12.01 -0.67 6.88
CA CYS A 260 12.92 -0.71 8.01
C CYS A 260 13.47 0.70 8.33
N GLU A 261 13.83 0.92 9.58
CA GLU A 261 14.57 2.12 10.00
C GLU A 261 15.98 2.22 9.38
N HIS A 262 16.50 1.12 8.80
CA HIS A 262 17.84 1.03 8.23
C HIS A 262 17.90 0.71 6.73
N THR A 263 16.78 0.23 6.16
CA THR A 263 16.68 -0.15 4.73
C THR A 263 15.31 0.21 4.17
N ASP A 264 15.17 0.23 2.84
CA ASP A 264 13.89 0.42 2.17
C ASP A 264 13.12 -0.90 1.97
N ASP A 265 13.47 -1.95 2.71
CA ASP A 265 12.79 -3.23 2.65
C ASP A 265 11.57 -3.24 3.57
N TYR A 266 10.50 -3.88 3.12
CA TYR A 266 9.28 -4.00 3.88
C TYR A 266 9.38 -5.12 4.92
N HIS A 267 9.17 -4.78 6.17
CA HIS A 267 9.03 -5.73 7.28
C HIS A 267 7.56 -6.05 7.48
N VAL A 268 7.16 -7.28 7.25
CA VAL A 268 5.80 -7.77 7.53
C VAL A 268 5.64 -7.85 9.05
N LEU A 269 4.62 -7.17 9.58
CA LEU A 269 4.36 -7.13 11.03
C LEU A 269 3.66 -8.41 11.50
N PRO A 270 4.36 -9.36 12.15
CA PRO A 270 3.80 -10.68 12.45
C PRO A 270 2.74 -10.66 13.56
N GLN A 271 2.70 -9.60 14.36
CA GLN A 271 1.69 -9.42 15.41
C GLN A 271 0.33 -8.99 14.85
N TYR A 272 0.32 -8.42 13.65
CA TYR A 272 -0.88 -7.90 12.99
C TYR A 272 -1.69 -8.99 12.27
N GLY A 273 -0.99 -9.95 11.70
CA GLY A 273 -1.59 -11.04 10.95
C GLY A 273 -0.56 -12.09 10.53
N PHE A 274 -1.05 -13.22 10.08
CA PHE A 274 -0.23 -14.25 9.45
C PHE A 274 -0.23 -14.06 7.93
N VAL A 275 0.96 -13.92 7.34
CA VAL A 275 1.10 -13.61 5.92
C VAL A 275 1.89 -14.71 5.22
N GLU A 276 1.25 -15.33 4.24
CA GLU A 276 1.85 -16.26 3.29
C GLU A 276 2.19 -15.49 2.01
N LEU A 277 3.34 -15.79 1.41
CA LEU A 277 3.70 -15.31 0.08
C LEU A 277 3.73 -16.53 -0.85
N LEU A 278 2.72 -16.68 -1.71
CA LEU A 278 2.48 -17.92 -2.43
C LEU A 278 2.77 -17.78 -3.92
N ASP A 279 3.38 -18.84 -4.50
CA ASP A 279 3.51 -18.98 -5.95
C ASP A 279 2.17 -19.36 -6.61
N LYS A 280 2.15 -19.46 -7.93
CA LYS A 280 0.96 -19.87 -8.71
C LYS A 280 0.42 -21.28 -8.38
N ASN A 281 1.22 -22.13 -7.76
CA ASN A 281 0.84 -23.47 -7.33
C ASN A 281 0.45 -23.52 -5.85
N ASN A 282 0.32 -22.35 -5.21
CA ASN A 282 0.07 -22.16 -3.81
C ASN A 282 1.17 -22.69 -2.86
N ASN A 283 2.40 -22.79 -3.35
CA ASN A 283 3.55 -23.10 -2.51
C ASN A 283 4.12 -21.83 -1.87
N GLN A 284 4.56 -21.94 -0.62
CA GLN A 284 5.22 -20.84 0.07
C GLN A 284 6.54 -20.49 -0.62
N ILE A 285 6.71 -19.22 -0.98
CA ILE A 285 7.96 -18.68 -1.51
C ILE A 285 8.97 -18.53 -0.38
N THR A 286 10.20 -18.99 -0.62
CA THR A 286 11.30 -18.96 0.35
C THR A 286 12.62 -18.49 -0.25
N LYS A 287 12.70 -18.31 -1.58
CA LYS A 287 13.94 -17.90 -2.26
C LYS A 287 13.92 -16.39 -2.53
N PRO A 288 15.01 -15.68 -2.21
CA PRO A 288 15.14 -14.26 -2.52
C PRO A 288 14.93 -13.96 -4.01
N GLY A 289 14.22 -12.87 -4.30
CA GLY A 289 13.90 -12.42 -5.65
C GLY A 289 12.67 -13.06 -6.28
N GLU A 290 12.10 -14.12 -5.68
CA GLU A 290 10.85 -14.72 -6.17
C GLU A 290 9.64 -13.84 -5.82
N ILE A 291 8.70 -13.76 -6.77
CA ILE A 291 7.46 -12.99 -6.64
C ILE A 291 6.32 -13.92 -6.26
N GLY A 292 5.52 -13.52 -5.29
CA GLY A 292 4.31 -14.25 -4.89
C GLY A 292 3.13 -13.34 -4.60
N GLU A 293 1.96 -13.99 -4.55
CA GLU A 293 0.74 -13.34 -4.08
C GLU A 293 0.73 -13.29 -2.56
N VAL A 294 0.37 -12.14 -2.04
CA VAL A 294 0.16 -11.93 -0.60
C VAL A 294 -1.17 -12.56 -0.21
N VAL A 295 -1.13 -13.62 0.57
CA VAL A 295 -2.29 -14.24 1.21
C VAL A 295 -2.20 -13.97 2.70
N ALA A 296 -3.27 -13.45 3.32
CA ALA A 296 -3.17 -12.96 4.67
C ALA A 296 -4.35 -13.35 5.56
N THR A 297 -4.04 -13.57 6.85
CA THR A 297 -5.01 -13.82 7.91
C THR A 297 -4.91 -12.73 8.95
N SER A 298 -5.99 -11.99 9.17
CA SER A 298 -6.05 -10.92 10.16
C SER A 298 -6.15 -11.45 11.58
N PHE A 299 -5.35 -10.93 12.49
CA PHE A 299 -5.50 -11.18 13.93
C PHE A 299 -6.31 -10.11 14.65
N ILE A 300 -6.56 -8.99 13.98
CA ILE A 300 -7.22 -7.84 14.57
C ILE A 300 -8.65 -7.61 14.07
N MET A 301 -9.03 -8.16 12.92
CA MET A 301 -10.34 -7.93 12.30
C MET A 301 -11.34 -9.00 12.76
N HIS A 302 -12.36 -8.57 13.51
CA HIS A 302 -13.38 -9.48 14.06
C HIS A 302 -14.74 -9.32 13.40
N ALA A 303 -15.15 -8.08 13.08
CA ALA A 303 -16.48 -7.83 12.49
C ALA A 303 -16.64 -8.49 11.10
N THR A 304 -15.61 -8.57 10.28
CA THR A 304 -15.52 -9.42 9.10
C THR A 304 -14.16 -10.14 9.15
N PRO A 305 -14.05 -11.34 9.70
CA PRO A 305 -12.79 -12.09 9.77
C PRO A 305 -12.24 -12.38 8.37
N PHE A 306 -10.95 -12.13 8.16
CA PHE A 306 -10.24 -12.49 6.94
C PHE A 306 -9.23 -13.59 7.26
N ILE A 307 -9.52 -14.81 6.82
CA ILE A 307 -8.70 -16.01 7.04
C ILE A 307 -8.24 -16.54 5.69
N ARG A 308 -6.92 -16.64 5.47
CA ARG A 308 -6.27 -17.00 4.21
C ARG A 308 -6.85 -16.23 3.01
N TYR A 309 -6.99 -14.92 3.20
CA TYR A 309 -7.56 -14.02 2.20
C TYR A 309 -6.56 -13.71 1.09
N ARG A 310 -6.95 -13.98 -0.16
CA ARG A 310 -6.21 -13.64 -1.36
C ARG A 310 -6.35 -12.15 -1.63
N THR A 311 -5.28 -11.40 -1.44
CA THR A 311 -5.31 -9.94 -1.59
C THR A 311 -5.21 -9.49 -3.04
N GLU A 312 -4.68 -10.35 -3.93
CA GLU A 312 -4.26 -10.07 -5.30
C GLU A 312 -3.10 -9.08 -5.40
N ASP A 313 -2.51 -8.71 -4.29
CA ASP A 313 -1.29 -7.90 -4.25
C ASP A 313 -0.07 -8.83 -4.36
N LEU A 314 0.95 -8.39 -5.09
CA LEU A 314 2.19 -9.13 -5.32
C LEU A 314 3.35 -8.48 -4.57
N ALA A 315 4.20 -9.31 -3.97
CA ALA A 315 5.42 -8.87 -3.33
C ALA A 315 6.61 -9.74 -3.74
N VAL A 316 7.80 -9.18 -3.65
CA VAL A 316 9.07 -9.88 -3.90
C VAL A 316 9.69 -10.27 -2.57
N PHE A 317 9.88 -11.56 -2.35
CA PHE A 317 10.53 -12.07 -1.15
C PHE A 317 12.01 -11.71 -1.11
N LYS A 318 12.50 -11.27 0.04
CA LYS A 318 13.92 -11.00 0.27
C LYS A 318 14.55 -11.98 1.25
N SER A 319 13.98 -12.11 2.45
CA SER A 319 14.54 -12.97 3.50
C SER A 319 13.49 -13.22 4.61
N ALA A 320 13.78 -14.19 5.48
CA ALA A 320 12.98 -14.49 6.66
C ALA A 320 13.38 -13.67 7.90
N ALA A 321 14.43 -12.86 7.80
CA ALA A 321 14.89 -11.98 8.87
C ALA A 321 15.65 -10.78 8.28
N CYS A 322 15.70 -9.69 9.01
CA CYS A 322 16.46 -8.51 8.62
C CYS A 322 17.86 -8.52 9.26
N GLU A 323 18.91 -8.54 8.46
CA GLU A 323 20.30 -8.48 8.92
C GLU A 323 20.66 -7.14 9.58
N LYS A 324 19.96 -6.04 9.24
CA LYS A 324 20.26 -4.70 9.72
C LYS A 324 19.65 -4.39 11.08
N CYS A 325 18.40 -4.75 11.29
CA CYS A 325 17.70 -4.49 12.57
C CYS A 325 17.58 -5.75 13.46
N GLY A 326 17.93 -6.94 12.95
CA GLY A 326 17.89 -8.21 13.69
C GLY A 326 16.50 -8.82 13.88
N ARG A 327 15.42 -8.17 13.44
CA ARG A 327 14.06 -8.70 13.62
C ARG A 327 13.84 -9.93 12.72
N PRO A 328 13.36 -11.06 13.28
CA PRO A 328 13.04 -12.27 12.51
C PRO A 328 11.65 -12.15 11.86
N TYR A 329 11.47 -11.11 11.05
CA TYR A 329 10.25 -10.85 10.29
C TYR A 329 10.43 -11.28 8.84
N GLN A 330 9.36 -11.67 8.17
CA GLN A 330 9.36 -11.84 6.74
C GLN A 330 9.66 -10.49 6.07
N ILE A 331 10.67 -10.47 5.21
CA ILE A 331 11.13 -9.26 4.52
C ILE A 331 10.77 -9.35 3.05
N TRP A 332 10.15 -8.28 2.55
CA TRP A 332 9.94 -8.10 1.12
C TRP A 332 10.85 -6.99 0.60
N GLU A 333 11.47 -7.26 -0.54
CA GLU A 333 12.28 -6.26 -1.24
C GLU A 333 11.43 -5.11 -1.73
N ARG A 334 10.26 -5.43 -2.30
CA ARG A 334 9.29 -4.47 -2.84
C ARG A 334 7.91 -5.07 -2.98
N ILE A 335 6.92 -4.19 -3.11
CA ILE A 335 5.57 -4.52 -3.53
C ILE A 335 5.50 -4.26 -5.04
N GLU A 336 5.06 -5.24 -5.81
CA GLU A 336 4.89 -5.10 -7.26
C GLU A 336 3.54 -4.46 -7.63
N GLY A 337 2.69 -4.23 -6.64
CA GLY A 337 1.33 -3.75 -6.84
C GLY A 337 0.36 -4.90 -7.14
N ARG A 338 -0.77 -4.57 -7.71
CA ARG A 338 -1.78 -5.56 -8.09
C ARG A 338 -1.49 -6.12 -9.48
N LEU A 339 -2.04 -7.30 -9.77
CA LEU A 339 -2.06 -7.85 -11.13
C LEU A 339 -2.54 -6.84 -12.16
N GLN A 340 -3.53 -6.01 -11.80
CA GLN A 340 -4.06 -4.93 -12.63
C GLN A 340 -3.11 -3.72 -12.80
N GLU A 341 -1.95 -3.73 -12.15
CA GLU A 341 -0.89 -2.73 -12.30
C GLU A 341 0.29 -3.27 -13.13
N LEU A 342 0.13 -4.42 -13.77
CA LEU A 342 1.09 -5.02 -14.69
C LEU A 342 0.70 -4.74 -16.14
N VAL A 343 1.69 -4.49 -16.98
CA VAL A 343 1.51 -4.34 -18.43
C VAL A 343 1.67 -5.71 -19.10
N ALA A 344 0.68 -6.12 -19.91
CA ALA A 344 0.68 -7.39 -20.60
C ALA A 344 1.21 -7.26 -22.04
N THR A 345 2.25 -8.02 -22.39
CA THR A 345 2.83 -8.04 -23.73
C THR A 345 2.04 -8.95 -24.70
N LYS A 346 2.36 -8.90 -26.01
CA LYS A 346 1.75 -9.79 -27.02
C LYS A 346 1.98 -11.27 -26.72
N SER A 347 3.20 -11.63 -26.29
CA SER A 347 3.54 -13.01 -25.91
C SER A 347 2.92 -13.43 -24.57
N GLY A 348 2.28 -12.50 -23.88
CA GLY A 348 1.66 -12.71 -22.58
C GLY A 348 2.60 -12.54 -21.39
N ARG A 349 3.84 -12.11 -21.58
CA ARG A 349 4.72 -11.68 -20.50
C ARG A 349 4.08 -10.48 -19.78
N LEU A 350 4.23 -10.41 -18.47
CA LEU A 350 3.79 -9.28 -17.65
C LEU A 350 4.99 -8.45 -17.22
N ILE A 351 4.85 -7.12 -17.30
CA ILE A 351 5.88 -6.16 -16.95
C ILE A 351 5.33 -5.30 -15.82
N SER A 352 6.03 -5.24 -14.68
CA SER A 352 5.67 -4.34 -13.59
C SER A 352 5.86 -2.88 -14.01
N THR A 353 4.94 -2.02 -13.57
CA THR A 353 5.08 -0.57 -13.75
C THR A 353 6.34 -0.02 -13.07
N SER A 354 6.88 -0.71 -12.06
CA SER A 354 8.16 -0.36 -11.43
C SER A 354 9.33 -0.42 -12.41
N MET A 355 9.30 -1.33 -13.39
CA MET A 355 10.32 -1.40 -14.45
C MET A 355 10.30 -0.22 -15.42
N LEU A 356 9.18 0.51 -15.49
CA LEU A 356 9.03 1.68 -16.35
C LEU A 356 9.58 2.97 -15.71
N ASN A 357 10.13 2.87 -14.50
CA ASN A 357 10.80 3.98 -13.84
C ASN A 357 12.05 4.39 -14.61
N MET A 358 12.27 5.71 -14.69
CA MET A 358 13.53 6.28 -15.14
C MET A 358 14.37 6.65 -13.92
N HIS A 359 15.68 6.39 -14.00
CA HIS A 359 16.64 6.67 -12.93
C HIS A 359 17.39 7.99 -13.17
N ASP A 360 16.81 8.85 -14.00
CA ASP A 360 17.37 10.14 -14.41
C ASP A 360 16.25 11.19 -14.55
N ASP A 361 16.59 12.34 -15.15
CA ASP A 361 15.72 13.49 -15.37
C ASP A 361 14.75 13.36 -16.56
N THR A 362 14.65 12.18 -17.18
CA THR A 362 13.85 11.92 -18.38
C THR A 362 12.40 12.41 -18.25
N TYR A 363 11.78 12.26 -17.08
CA TYR A 363 10.41 12.72 -16.85
C TYR A 363 10.31 14.19 -16.39
N ASP A 364 11.42 14.91 -16.31
CA ASP A 364 11.45 16.29 -15.79
C ASP A 364 10.70 17.30 -16.67
N TYR A 365 10.56 16.99 -17.96
CA TYR A 365 9.81 17.77 -18.94
C TYR A 365 8.31 17.50 -18.96
N LEU A 366 7.83 16.65 -18.05
CA LEU A 366 6.41 16.29 -17.91
C LEU A 366 5.86 16.84 -16.60
N LYS A 367 4.65 17.42 -16.65
CA LYS A 367 3.89 17.76 -15.42
C LYS A 367 3.34 16.53 -14.76
N GLN A 368 2.80 15.62 -15.57
CA GLN A 368 2.16 14.39 -15.15
C GLN A 368 2.18 13.39 -16.31
N PHE A 369 2.17 12.10 -16.01
CA PHE A 369 2.03 11.05 -17.02
C PHE A 369 1.30 9.84 -16.45
N GLN A 370 0.76 9.00 -17.36
CA GLN A 370 0.01 7.80 -17.06
C GLN A 370 0.15 6.81 -18.20
N PHE A 371 0.27 5.53 -17.89
CA PHE A 371 0.16 4.46 -18.86
C PHE A 371 -1.30 4.00 -18.97
N HIS A 372 -1.71 3.58 -20.16
CA HIS A 372 -3.04 3.04 -20.40
C HIS A 372 -2.95 1.82 -21.33
N GLN A 373 -3.42 0.69 -20.86
CA GLN A 373 -3.45 -0.55 -21.64
C GLN A 373 -4.88 -1.03 -21.83
N ARG A 374 -5.31 -1.15 -23.12
CA ARG A 374 -6.61 -1.68 -23.53
C ARG A 374 -6.50 -3.07 -24.15
N GLU A 375 -5.36 -3.34 -24.81
CA GLU A 375 -5.10 -4.58 -25.51
C GLU A 375 -3.71 -5.10 -25.17
N ARG A 376 -3.53 -6.42 -25.23
CA ARG A 376 -2.22 -7.05 -25.04
C ARG A 376 -1.24 -6.57 -26.10
N GLY A 377 -0.04 -6.22 -25.66
CA GLY A 377 1.01 -5.74 -26.55
C GLY A 377 0.82 -4.34 -27.10
N SER A 378 -0.17 -3.58 -26.63
CA SER A 378 -0.34 -2.16 -26.92
C SER A 378 -0.32 -1.38 -25.61
N LEU A 379 0.42 -0.27 -25.55
CA LEU A 379 0.50 0.59 -24.38
C LEU A 379 0.48 2.05 -24.80
N ILE A 380 -0.41 2.83 -24.22
CA ILE A 380 -0.52 4.26 -24.46
C ILE A 380 0.18 4.98 -23.32
N PHE A 381 1.15 5.82 -23.64
CA PHE A 381 1.79 6.74 -22.71
C PHE A 381 1.12 8.12 -22.84
N ARG A 382 0.26 8.44 -21.87
CA ARG A 382 -0.43 9.73 -21.75
C ARG A 382 0.40 10.68 -20.92
N PHE A 383 0.54 11.91 -21.35
CA PHE A 383 1.35 12.87 -20.62
C PHE A 383 0.88 14.32 -20.79
N ILE A 384 1.15 15.14 -19.78
CA ILE A 384 0.96 16.58 -19.80
C ILE A 384 2.34 17.21 -19.92
N PRO A 385 2.69 17.86 -21.07
CA PRO A 385 4.00 18.43 -21.26
C PRO A 385 4.19 19.71 -20.43
N LYS A 386 5.45 20.00 -20.06
CA LYS A 386 5.89 21.29 -19.55
C LYS A 386 6.37 22.20 -20.66
N SER A 387 6.58 23.46 -20.31
CA SER A 387 7.35 24.42 -21.15
C SER A 387 8.75 23.84 -21.41
N GLY A 388 9.15 23.80 -22.69
CA GLY A 388 10.43 23.21 -23.11
C GLY A 388 10.35 21.76 -23.60
N PHE A 389 9.22 21.07 -23.45
CA PHE A 389 9.01 19.76 -24.08
C PHE A 389 9.04 19.92 -25.62
N ASN A 390 9.80 19.07 -26.30
CA ASN A 390 9.98 19.09 -27.76
C ASN A 390 10.07 17.64 -28.31
N ASP A 391 10.24 17.52 -29.63
CA ASP A 391 10.30 16.21 -30.29
C ASP A 391 11.55 15.40 -29.93
N GLU A 392 12.67 16.02 -29.58
CA GLU A 392 13.90 15.34 -29.15
C GLU A 392 13.68 14.65 -27.80
N ILE A 393 13.09 15.36 -26.82
CA ILE A 393 12.73 14.84 -25.52
C ILE A 393 11.71 13.72 -25.65
N ARG A 394 10.71 13.90 -26.53
CA ARG A 394 9.72 12.85 -26.82
C ARG A 394 10.38 11.58 -27.33
N GLN A 395 11.32 11.70 -28.28
CA GLN A 395 12.04 10.54 -28.84
C GLN A 395 12.93 9.86 -27.79
N GLU A 396 13.56 10.64 -26.91
CA GLU A 396 14.35 10.12 -25.82
C GLU A 396 13.48 9.28 -24.85
N ILE A 397 12.35 9.83 -24.39
CA ILE A 397 11.41 9.12 -23.54
C ILE A 397 10.92 7.83 -24.21
N GLN A 398 10.58 7.93 -25.52
CA GLN A 398 10.10 6.78 -26.29
C GLN A 398 11.16 5.69 -26.40
N SER A 399 12.39 6.05 -26.71
CA SER A 399 13.52 5.11 -26.81
C SER A 399 13.79 4.38 -25.50
N LYS A 400 13.84 5.14 -24.40
CA LYS A 400 14.07 4.57 -23.06
C LYS A 400 12.94 3.65 -22.62
N LEU A 401 11.68 4.04 -22.84
CA LEU A 401 10.53 3.18 -22.54
C LEU A 401 10.50 1.93 -23.42
N GLN A 402 10.74 2.07 -24.72
CA GLN A 402 10.77 0.94 -25.66
C GLN A 402 11.87 -0.06 -25.29
N SER A 403 13.05 0.42 -24.88
CA SER A 403 14.14 -0.44 -24.39
C SER A 403 13.74 -1.29 -23.17
N LYS A 404 12.92 -0.76 -22.26
CA LYS A 404 12.41 -1.48 -21.09
C LYS A 404 11.26 -2.42 -21.40
N LEU A 405 10.38 -2.02 -22.31
CA LEU A 405 9.21 -2.79 -22.74
C LEU A 405 9.58 -3.93 -23.69
N GLY A 406 10.63 -3.74 -24.51
CA GLY A 406 11.00 -4.66 -25.59
C GLY A 406 10.10 -4.52 -26.82
N ASP A 407 10.37 -5.34 -27.85
CA ASP A 407 9.66 -5.30 -29.14
C ASP A 407 8.25 -5.92 -29.09
N ASP A 408 7.89 -6.51 -27.95
CA ASP A 408 6.63 -7.21 -27.73
C ASP A 408 5.49 -6.27 -27.27
N ILE A 409 5.78 -4.95 -27.22
CA ILE A 409 4.83 -3.88 -26.91
C ILE A 409 4.94 -2.75 -27.94
N GLU A 410 3.81 -2.40 -28.54
CA GLU A 410 3.65 -1.21 -29.32
C GLU A 410 3.32 -0.03 -28.41
N LEU A 411 4.22 0.96 -28.35
CA LEU A 411 4.10 2.12 -27.48
C LEU A 411 3.60 3.34 -28.26
N THR A 412 2.46 3.89 -27.86
CA THR A 412 1.84 5.08 -28.44
C THR A 412 1.93 6.26 -27.47
N PHE A 413 2.19 7.47 -27.96
CA PHE A 413 2.29 8.71 -27.18
C PHE A 413 1.07 9.61 -27.40
N GLU A 414 0.41 10.00 -26.33
CA GLU A 414 -0.79 10.85 -26.33
C GLU A 414 -0.57 12.04 -25.39
N ALA A 415 -0.42 13.25 -25.94
CA ALA A 415 -0.41 14.46 -25.14
C ALA A 415 -1.85 14.80 -24.74
N VAL A 416 -2.08 15.05 -23.46
CA VAL A 416 -3.41 15.36 -22.91
C VAL A 416 -3.36 16.64 -22.06
N GLU A 417 -4.50 17.29 -21.89
CA GLU A 417 -4.61 18.49 -21.04
C GLU A 417 -4.75 18.14 -19.57
N GLU A 418 -5.37 16.99 -19.26
CA GLU A 418 -5.66 16.54 -17.92
C GLU A 418 -5.47 15.02 -17.77
N ILE A 419 -4.96 14.59 -16.63
CA ILE A 419 -4.94 13.19 -16.18
C ILE A 419 -5.77 13.12 -14.89
N PRO A 420 -6.97 12.51 -14.93
CA PRO A 420 -7.88 12.53 -13.81
C PRO A 420 -7.38 11.69 -12.63
N LEU A 421 -7.63 12.17 -11.43
CA LEU A 421 -7.44 11.42 -10.20
C LEU A 421 -8.61 10.44 -9.98
N THR A 422 -8.37 9.41 -9.16
CA THR A 422 -9.45 8.55 -8.69
C THR A 422 -10.42 9.31 -7.80
N LYS A 423 -11.62 8.77 -7.54
CA LYS A 423 -12.61 9.32 -6.58
C LYS A 423 -12.03 9.58 -5.16
N ARG A 424 -10.86 9.03 -4.84
CA ARG A 424 -10.14 9.23 -3.57
C ARG A 424 -8.92 10.13 -3.71
N GLY A 425 -8.80 10.89 -4.79
CA GLY A 425 -7.70 11.83 -5.02
C GLY A 425 -6.35 11.17 -5.27
N LYS A 426 -6.30 9.90 -5.72
CA LYS A 426 -5.06 9.19 -6.05
C LYS A 426 -4.76 9.26 -7.53
N HIS A 427 -3.50 9.41 -7.87
CA HIS A 427 -3.00 9.21 -9.21
C HIS A 427 -2.84 7.71 -9.51
N ARG A 428 -3.31 7.25 -10.66
CA ARG A 428 -3.02 5.90 -11.17
C ARG A 428 -1.93 6.00 -12.22
N LEU A 429 -0.82 5.32 -11.99
CA LEU A 429 0.27 5.28 -12.97
C LEU A 429 -0.11 4.44 -14.20
N LEU A 430 -0.87 3.35 -14.00
CA LEU A 430 -1.41 2.51 -15.06
C LEU A 430 -2.93 2.39 -14.95
N ILE A 431 -3.61 2.62 -16.08
CA ILE A 431 -4.99 2.18 -16.30
C ILE A 431 -4.92 0.88 -17.08
N GLN A 432 -5.29 -0.22 -16.42
CA GLN A 432 -5.33 -1.56 -17.02
C GLN A 432 -6.79 -1.96 -17.26
N GLU A 433 -7.18 -2.17 -18.51
CA GLU A 433 -8.54 -2.61 -18.89
C GLU A 433 -8.62 -4.13 -19.15
N LEU A 434 -7.47 -4.83 -19.16
CA LEU A 434 -7.44 -6.28 -19.28
C LEU A 434 -7.75 -6.95 -17.94
N ASP A 435 -8.55 -8.01 -17.94
CA ASP A 435 -8.76 -8.88 -16.77
C ASP A 435 -7.56 -9.83 -16.62
N LEU A 436 -6.58 -9.43 -15.83
CA LEU A 436 -5.38 -10.22 -15.55
C LEU A 436 -5.61 -11.08 -14.30
N LYS A 437 -5.42 -12.41 -14.44
CA LYS A 437 -5.56 -13.38 -13.33
C LYS A 437 -4.22 -14.02 -13.01
N PHE A 438 -4.00 -14.38 -11.74
CA PHE A 438 -2.73 -14.94 -11.25
C PHE A 438 -2.42 -16.32 -11.85
N ASP A 439 -3.42 -17.11 -12.21
CA ASP A 439 -3.30 -18.41 -12.87
C ASP A 439 -2.99 -18.33 -14.38
N HIS A 440 -2.82 -17.09 -14.90
CA HIS A 440 -2.55 -16.92 -16.32
C HIS A 440 -1.17 -17.49 -16.69
N PRO A 441 -1.06 -18.32 -17.78
CA PRO A 441 0.20 -18.98 -18.19
C PRO A 441 1.39 -18.03 -18.41
N ALA A 442 1.12 -16.76 -18.67
CA ALA A 442 2.12 -15.72 -18.86
C ALA A 442 2.85 -15.28 -17.57
N LEU A 443 2.20 -15.37 -16.40
CA LEU A 443 2.85 -15.11 -15.13
C LEU A 443 3.97 -16.11 -14.85
N SER A 444 3.80 -17.36 -15.26
CA SER A 444 4.81 -18.40 -15.06
C SER A 444 6.10 -18.16 -15.84
N LYS A 445 6.07 -17.42 -16.95
CA LYS A 445 7.26 -17.05 -17.72
C LYS A 445 7.91 -15.74 -17.24
N ALA A 446 7.12 -14.80 -16.73
CA ALA A 446 7.62 -13.53 -16.19
C ALA A 446 8.31 -13.67 -14.83
N LEU A 447 7.94 -14.72 -14.07
CA LEU A 447 8.47 -15.00 -12.74
C LEU A 447 9.69 -15.95 -12.78
N SER A 448 10.12 -16.41 -13.95
CA SER A 448 11.25 -17.33 -14.14
C SER A 448 12.48 -16.66 -14.76
N LEU A 449 12.53 -15.35 -14.79
CA LEU A 449 13.69 -14.51 -15.13
C LEU A 449 14.14 -13.76 -13.89
#